data_90ef2d81d89aa7270c4831bd4df2fa07
#
_entry.id   90ef2d81d89aa7270c4831bd4df2fa07
#
_cell.length_a   1.000
_cell.length_b   1.000
_cell.length_c   1.000
_cell.angle_alpha   90.00
_cell.angle_beta   90.00
_cell.angle_gamma   90.00
#
_symmetry.space_group_name_H-M   'P 1'
#
loop_
_entity.id
_entity.type
_entity.pdbx_description
1 polymer ?
#
loop_
_entity_poly.entity_id
_entity_poly.type
_entity_poly.pdbx_seq_one_letter_code
_entity_poly.pdbx_strand_id
1 'polypeptide(L)'
;MPQNIRLSSMLNGGQWWKSITWAGEALENAGLDVDITRYGNGSTEPLMRVVEGTSDIGISLATGAAQAAKGLGAYKNGQATSIRGLTRLVRPNQHFFNLVRADVGIRSFAEIAQKKPKLDLSVGGSSEDSIAAVILKHYGVDLNRDIPAWGGSMQHSHPKTTLLAVEGKCNMIMRPDTIYGPSGIVAQIAPWVLLPLDEDIAGKLDREYCAPVVTIPPGTLRGQTEPCLAVTNPGFELIINKNLPNDIAYLLAKALNESSPQHWIAQDVFYSVRHAPDTSAPLHPGAARYYKDKGVL
;
A
#
# COMPACT_ATOMS: atom_id res chain seq x y z
N MET A 1 15.28 5.18 -28.34
CA MET A 1 14.26 4.97 -27.29
C MET A 1 14.09 3.49 -27.11
N PRO A 2 13.80 2.95 -25.91
CA PRO A 2 13.39 1.56 -25.82
C PRO A 2 12.16 1.37 -26.70
N GLN A 3 12.15 0.33 -27.53
CA GLN A 3 11.06 0.07 -28.46
C GLN A 3 9.76 -0.37 -27.77
N ASN A 4 9.85 -0.76 -26.49
CA ASN A 4 8.70 -1.23 -25.70
C ASN A 4 8.96 -0.96 -24.21
N ILE A 5 8.01 -0.32 -23.53
CA ILE A 5 8.04 -0.05 -22.08
C ILE A 5 7.25 -1.13 -21.36
N ARG A 6 7.92 -1.89 -20.50
CA ARG A 6 7.33 -3.00 -19.75
C ARG A 6 6.83 -2.52 -18.40
N LEU A 7 5.53 -2.62 -18.18
CA LEU A 7 4.89 -2.29 -16.93
C LEU A 7 4.48 -3.55 -16.16
N SER A 8 4.61 -3.53 -14.84
CA SER A 8 4.19 -4.65 -13.98
C SER A 8 3.25 -4.20 -12.86
N SER A 9 2.22 -5.02 -12.62
CA SER A 9 1.20 -4.83 -11.59
C SER A 9 0.79 -6.16 -10.97
N MET A 10 -0.06 -6.10 -9.94
CA MET A 10 -0.69 -7.29 -9.35
C MET A 10 -1.71 -7.93 -10.30
N LEU A 11 -1.96 -9.23 -10.11
CA LEU A 11 -2.97 -9.99 -10.84
C LEU A 11 -4.40 -9.50 -10.63
N ASN A 12 -4.71 -8.95 -9.46
CA ASN A 12 -6.07 -8.58 -9.12
C ASN A 12 -6.46 -7.23 -9.72
N GLY A 13 -7.63 -7.17 -10.33
CA GLY A 13 -8.31 -5.94 -10.70
C GLY A 13 -8.43 -4.96 -9.51
N GLY A 14 -9.08 -3.84 -9.68
CA GLY A 14 -9.19 -2.81 -8.67
C GLY A 14 -8.17 -1.69 -8.88
N GLN A 15 -7.86 -0.94 -7.83
CA GLN A 15 -7.08 0.30 -7.93
C GLN A 15 -5.68 0.10 -8.51
N TRP A 16 -5.00 -1.00 -8.18
CA TRP A 16 -3.67 -1.32 -8.72
C TRP A 16 -3.70 -1.47 -10.24
N TRP A 17 -4.65 -2.29 -10.71
CA TRP A 17 -4.81 -2.54 -12.13
C TRP A 17 -5.20 -1.25 -12.87
N LYS A 18 -6.18 -0.50 -12.36
CA LYS A 18 -6.60 0.77 -12.95
C LYS A 18 -5.45 1.77 -13.01
N SER A 19 -4.61 1.82 -11.96
CA SER A 19 -3.46 2.74 -11.91
C SER A 19 -2.40 2.41 -12.95
N ILE A 20 -2.06 1.14 -13.12
CA ILE A 20 -1.05 0.75 -14.12
C ILE A 20 -1.59 0.84 -15.54
N THR A 21 -2.89 0.55 -15.77
CA THR A 21 -3.55 0.73 -17.06
C THR A 21 -3.58 2.21 -17.45
N TRP A 22 -3.94 3.10 -16.52
CA TRP A 22 -3.86 4.54 -16.74
C TRP A 22 -2.43 4.98 -17.13
N ALA A 23 -1.41 4.45 -16.44
CA ALA A 23 -0.02 4.76 -16.78
C ALA A 23 0.35 4.26 -18.18
N GLY A 24 -0.09 3.06 -18.57
CA GLY A 24 0.11 2.52 -19.91
C GLY A 24 -0.53 3.40 -20.98
N GLU A 25 -1.82 3.72 -20.82
CA GLU A 25 -2.56 4.61 -21.75
C GLU A 25 -1.88 5.99 -21.88
N ALA A 26 -1.39 6.56 -20.78
CA ALA A 26 -0.66 7.82 -20.81
C ALA A 26 0.64 7.75 -21.62
N LEU A 27 1.36 6.64 -21.52
CA LEU A 27 2.60 6.39 -22.29
C LEU A 27 2.30 6.13 -23.77
N GLU A 28 1.26 5.33 -24.08
CA GLU A 28 0.80 5.08 -25.46
C GLU A 28 0.36 6.36 -26.14
N ASN A 29 -0.38 7.24 -25.45
CA ASN A 29 -0.77 8.56 -25.95
C ASN A 29 0.43 9.47 -26.24
N ALA A 30 1.56 9.23 -25.57
CA ALA A 30 2.82 9.91 -25.86
C ALA A 30 3.64 9.25 -26.98
N GLY A 31 3.09 8.22 -27.65
CA GLY A 31 3.74 7.52 -28.78
C GLY A 31 4.74 6.46 -28.35
N LEU A 32 4.64 5.92 -27.15
CA LEU A 32 5.47 4.81 -26.67
C LEU A 32 4.71 3.49 -26.81
N ASP A 33 5.41 2.43 -27.20
CA ASP A 33 4.87 1.08 -27.14
C ASP A 33 4.89 0.58 -25.69
N VAL A 34 3.79 -0.03 -25.24
CA VAL A 34 3.63 -0.45 -23.85
C VAL A 34 3.18 -1.91 -23.75
N ASP A 35 3.83 -2.65 -22.86
CA ASP A 35 3.43 -4.01 -22.48
C ASP A 35 3.13 -4.05 -20.98
N ILE A 36 1.90 -4.43 -20.62
CA ILE A 36 1.48 -4.52 -19.22
C ILE A 36 1.34 -5.97 -18.81
N THR A 37 2.20 -6.40 -17.90
CA THR A 37 2.15 -7.76 -17.35
C THR A 37 1.68 -7.76 -15.89
N ARG A 38 0.83 -8.74 -15.57
CA ARG A 38 0.27 -8.95 -14.23
C ARG A 38 1.00 -10.08 -13.53
N TYR A 39 1.46 -9.82 -12.31
CA TYR A 39 2.19 -10.80 -11.52
C TYR A 39 1.69 -10.87 -10.09
N GLY A 40 1.59 -12.10 -9.55
CA GLY A 40 1.41 -12.36 -8.14
C GLY A 40 0.19 -11.72 -7.48
N ASN A 41 0.14 -11.77 -6.15
CA ASN A 41 -0.95 -11.27 -5.32
C ASN A 41 -0.53 -10.17 -4.34
N GLY A 42 0.61 -9.52 -4.56
CA GLY A 42 1.13 -8.50 -3.65
C GLY A 42 1.99 -7.46 -4.35
N SER A 43 2.32 -6.39 -3.61
CA SER A 43 3.15 -5.28 -4.09
C SER A 43 4.63 -5.62 -4.26
N THR A 44 5.08 -6.72 -3.69
CA THR A 44 6.51 -7.12 -3.70
C THR A 44 6.94 -7.54 -5.09
N GLU A 45 6.12 -8.32 -5.80
CA GLU A 45 6.55 -8.87 -7.09
C GLU A 45 6.72 -7.80 -8.19
N PRO A 46 5.78 -6.86 -8.43
CA PRO A 46 6.01 -5.78 -9.38
C PRO A 46 7.26 -4.95 -9.05
N LEU A 47 7.53 -4.75 -7.76
CA LEU A 47 8.72 -4.04 -7.29
C LEU A 47 10.00 -4.83 -7.63
N MET A 48 10.05 -6.13 -7.31
CA MET A 48 11.20 -6.98 -7.58
C MET A 48 11.48 -7.11 -9.09
N ARG A 49 10.46 -7.13 -9.92
CA ARG A 49 10.61 -7.10 -11.38
C ARG A 49 11.37 -5.87 -11.89
N VAL A 50 11.15 -4.71 -11.27
CA VAL A 50 11.92 -3.50 -11.57
C VAL A 50 13.36 -3.63 -11.08
N VAL A 51 13.58 -4.22 -9.90
CA VAL A 51 14.93 -4.51 -9.39
C VAL A 51 15.72 -5.41 -10.34
N GLU A 52 15.09 -6.46 -10.82
CA GLU A 52 15.66 -7.48 -11.72
C GLU A 52 15.79 -6.99 -13.18
N GLY A 53 15.20 -5.84 -13.53
CA GLY A 53 15.19 -5.32 -14.89
C GLY A 53 14.27 -6.08 -15.86
N THR A 54 13.35 -6.90 -15.36
CA THR A 54 12.33 -7.59 -16.16
C THR A 54 11.08 -6.73 -16.41
N SER A 55 10.94 -5.62 -15.68
CA SER A 55 10.01 -4.52 -15.92
C SER A 55 10.72 -3.19 -15.82
N ASP A 56 10.28 -2.21 -16.61
CA ASP A 56 10.82 -0.85 -16.61
C ASP A 56 10.09 0.03 -15.59
N ILE A 57 8.77 -0.18 -15.44
CA ILE A 57 7.93 0.48 -14.45
C ILE A 57 7.18 -0.58 -13.64
N GLY A 58 7.18 -0.43 -12.32
CA GLY A 58 6.35 -1.19 -11.40
C GLY A 58 5.44 -0.26 -10.61
N ILE A 59 4.39 -0.84 -10.00
CA ILE A 59 3.56 -0.13 -9.02
C ILE A 59 3.76 -0.74 -7.63
N SER A 60 3.88 0.11 -6.61
CA SER A 60 4.04 -0.30 -5.21
C SER A 60 3.21 0.57 -4.28
N LEU A 61 2.97 0.09 -3.05
CA LEU A 61 2.58 0.98 -1.97
C LEU A 61 3.72 1.98 -1.72
N ALA A 62 3.40 3.21 -1.40
CA ALA A 62 4.39 4.24 -1.09
C ALA A 62 5.31 3.82 0.08
N THR A 63 4.74 3.20 1.12
CA THR A 63 5.51 2.62 2.23
C THR A 63 6.44 1.50 1.77
N GLY A 64 5.98 0.61 0.88
CA GLY A 64 6.78 -0.47 0.31
C GLY A 64 7.94 0.04 -0.56
N ALA A 65 7.69 1.03 -1.39
CA ALA A 65 8.71 1.67 -2.21
C ALA A 65 9.80 2.35 -1.34
N ALA A 66 9.37 3.05 -0.26
CA ALA A 66 10.30 3.66 0.69
C ALA A 66 11.15 2.63 1.45
N GLN A 67 10.54 1.53 1.94
CA GLN A 67 11.27 0.42 2.58
C GLN A 67 12.31 -0.17 1.63
N ALA A 68 11.92 -0.45 0.39
CA ALA A 68 12.80 -1.01 -0.62
C ALA A 68 14.01 -0.10 -0.88
N ALA A 69 13.77 1.19 -1.15
CA ALA A 69 14.81 2.16 -1.45
C ALA A 69 15.79 2.37 -0.30
N LYS A 70 15.33 2.23 0.96
CA LYS A 70 16.14 2.41 2.18
C LYS A 70 16.74 1.11 2.73
N GLY A 71 16.36 -0.05 2.19
CA GLY A 71 16.75 -1.36 2.73
C GLY A 71 16.18 -1.60 4.13
N LEU A 72 14.91 -1.26 4.35
CA LEU A 72 14.18 -1.40 5.62
C LEU A 72 13.05 -2.41 5.52
N GLY A 73 12.43 -2.74 6.65
CA GLY A 73 11.23 -3.58 6.73
C GLY A 73 11.42 -4.93 6.03
N ALA A 74 10.56 -5.23 5.09
CA ALA A 74 10.61 -6.45 4.28
C ALA A 74 11.84 -6.54 3.35
N TYR A 75 12.56 -5.43 3.14
CA TYR A 75 13.72 -5.33 2.23
C TYR A 75 15.04 -5.05 2.98
N LYS A 76 15.13 -5.37 4.25
CA LYS A 76 16.31 -5.15 5.13
C LYS A 76 17.61 -5.81 4.66
N ASN A 77 17.55 -6.76 3.72
CA ASN A 77 18.73 -7.36 3.08
C ASN A 77 19.35 -6.46 1.98
N GLY A 78 18.78 -5.29 1.72
CA GLY A 78 19.30 -4.31 0.76
C GLY A 78 19.12 -4.65 -0.72
N GLN A 79 18.51 -5.79 -1.05
CA GLN A 79 18.38 -6.25 -2.45
C GLN A 79 17.55 -5.32 -3.34
N ALA A 80 16.73 -4.45 -2.76
CA ALA A 80 15.82 -3.56 -3.51
C ALA A 80 16.21 -2.07 -3.46
N THR A 81 17.42 -1.71 -3.00
CA THR A 81 17.87 -0.32 -2.90
C THR A 81 18.07 0.41 -4.23
N SER A 82 17.95 -0.32 -5.36
CA SER A 82 17.93 0.26 -6.71
C SER A 82 16.61 0.95 -7.09
N ILE A 83 15.55 0.83 -6.28
CA ILE A 83 14.25 1.44 -6.55
C ILE A 83 14.31 2.97 -6.39
N ARG A 84 13.65 3.66 -7.34
CA ARG A 84 13.41 5.10 -7.34
C ARG A 84 11.96 5.40 -7.68
N GLY A 85 11.43 6.48 -7.10
CA GLY A 85 10.12 6.99 -7.47
C GLY A 85 10.13 7.63 -8.86
N LEU A 86 9.11 7.34 -9.66
CA LEU A 86 8.82 8.03 -10.91
C LEU A 86 7.72 9.05 -10.68
N THR A 87 6.63 8.65 -10.06
CA THR A 87 5.48 9.52 -9.73
C THR A 87 4.66 8.93 -8.60
N ARG A 88 4.00 9.80 -7.83
CA ARG A 88 3.03 9.42 -6.82
C ARG A 88 1.61 9.41 -7.37
N LEU A 89 0.82 8.43 -6.96
CA LEU A 89 -0.63 8.37 -7.09
C LEU A 89 -1.23 8.50 -5.68
N VAL A 90 -1.93 9.60 -5.43
CA VAL A 90 -2.45 9.92 -4.08
C VAL A 90 -3.66 9.04 -3.77
N ARG A 91 -3.68 8.45 -2.58
CA ARG A 91 -4.86 7.83 -1.99
C ARG A 91 -5.18 8.53 -0.66
N PRO A 92 -6.08 9.50 -0.66
CA PRO A 92 -6.43 10.23 0.55
C PRO A 92 -6.97 9.28 1.63
N ASN A 93 -6.53 9.48 2.87
CA ASN A 93 -7.01 8.73 4.04
C ASN A 93 -6.84 7.19 3.91
N GLN A 94 -5.77 6.74 3.25
CA GLN A 94 -5.40 5.34 3.27
C GLN A 94 -4.65 5.02 4.58
N HIS A 95 -5.40 4.61 5.58
CA HIS A 95 -4.85 4.25 6.90
C HIS A 95 -4.70 2.75 7.06
N PHE A 96 -3.83 2.34 7.95
CA PHE A 96 -3.80 0.97 8.44
C PHE A 96 -4.97 0.80 9.42
N PHE A 97 -6.09 0.30 8.91
CA PHE A 97 -7.24 -0.02 9.76
C PHE A 97 -7.02 -1.36 10.47
N ASN A 98 -7.06 -1.32 11.80
CA ASN A 98 -7.00 -2.48 12.66
C ASN A 98 -8.40 -2.68 13.25
N LEU A 99 -9.27 -3.34 12.50
CA LEU A 99 -10.67 -3.52 12.86
C LEU A 99 -10.91 -4.92 13.43
N VAL A 100 -11.59 -5.00 14.54
CA VAL A 100 -12.11 -6.27 15.08
C VAL A 100 -13.61 -6.16 15.23
N ARG A 101 -14.36 -7.23 14.88
CA ARG A 101 -15.80 -7.24 15.03
C ARG A 101 -16.18 -7.20 16.53
N ALA A 102 -17.15 -6.37 16.89
CA ALA A 102 -17.43 -6.04 18.29
C ALA A 102 -17.81 -7.24 19.16
N ASP A 103 -18.42 -8.29 18.58
CA ASP A 103 -18.82 -9.53 19.28
C ASP A 103 -17.63 -10.42 19.68
N VAL A 104 -16.43 -10.20 19.12
CA VAL A 104 -15.20 -10.86 19.58
C VAL A 104 -14.82 -10.42 21.00
N GLY A 105 -15.30 -9.26 21.45
CA GLY A 105 -15.09 -8.77 22.82
C GLY A 105 -13.67 -8.23 23.08
N ILE A 106 -12.96 -7.78 22.06
CA ILE A 106 -11.62 -7.19 22.12
C ILE A 106 -11.72 -5.68 21.95
N ARG A 107 -10.96 -4.91 22.74
CA ARG A 107 -10.89 -3.44 22.72
C ARG A 107 -9.47 -2.91 22.57
N SER A 108 -8.46 -3.77 22.75
CA SER A 108 -7.05 -3.42 22.57
C SER A 108 -6.26 -4.61 22.06
N PHE A 109 -5.07 -4.35 21.48
CA PHE A 109 -4.17 -5.43 21.04
C PHE A 109 -3.66 -6.28 22.20
N ALA A 110 -3.44 -5.70 23.40
CA ALA A 110 -3.00 -6.45 24.58
C ALA A 110 -4.03 -7.52 24.99
N GLU A 111 -5.32 -7.27 24.81
CA GLU A 111 -6.35 -8.23 25.11
C GLU A 111 -6.35 -9.46 24.18
N ILE A 112 -5.80 -9.32 22.96
CA ILE A 112 -5.67 -10.45 22.03
C ILE A 112 -4.75 -11.52 22.61
N ALA A 113 -3.60 -11.14 23.13
CA ALA A 113 -2.66 -12.08 23.77
C ALA A 113 -3.23 -12.72 25.06
N GLN A 114 -4.01 -11.94 25.83
CA GLN A 114 -4.60 -12.39 27.10
C GLN A 114 -5.77 -13.34 26.87
N LYS A 115 -6.70 -12.98 26.01
CA LYS A 115 -7.97 -13.71 25.79
C LYS A 115 -7.84 -14.84 24.77
N LYS A 116 -6.84 -14.79 23.89
CA LYS A 116 -6.57 -15.76 22.82
C LYS A 116 -7.84 -16.09 22.00
N PRO A 117 -8.54 -15.08 21.48
CA PRO A 117 -9.80 -15.30 20.77
C PRO A 117 -9.56 -16.01 19.45
N LYS A 118 -10.57 -16.72 18.95
CA LYS A 118 -10.58 -17.18 17.57
C LYS A 118 -10.68 -15.98 16.64
N LEU A 119 -9.62 -15.73 15.86
CA LEU A 119 -9.55 -14.63 14.91
C LEU A 119 -9.43 -15.17 13.48
N ASP A 120 -10.43 -14.83 12.67
CA ASP A 120 -10.38 -15.05 11.22
C ASP A 120 -9.99 -13.74 10.57
N LEU A 121 -8.68 -13.60 10.24
CA LEU A 121 -8.06 -12.34 9.85
C LEU A 121 -8.04 -12.13 8.34
N SER A 122 -8.32 -10.90 7.91
CA SER A 122 -7.91 -10.41 6.60
C SER A 122 -6.71 -9.47 6.76
N VAL A 123 -5.56 -9.88 6.24
CA VAL A 123 -4.29 -9.15 6.35
C VAL A 123 -3.78 -8.68 4.99
N GLY A 124 -3.08 -7.57 4.98
CA GLY A 124 -2.33 -7.09 3.81
C GLY A 124 -0.92 -7.68 3.79
N GLY A 125 -0.55 -8.24 2.64
CA GLY A 125 0.75 -8.90 2.48
C GLY A 125 0.76 -10.34 3.01
N SER A 126 1.75 -11.10 2.58
CA SER A 126 1.89 -12.54 2.88
C SER A 126 3.15 -12.86 3.69
N SER A 127 3.96 -11.87 4.07
CA SER A 127 5.25 -12.07 4.75
C SER A 127 5.14 -11.86 6.26
N GLU A 128 6.05 -12.51 7.00
CA GLU A 128 6.23 -12.30 8.44
C GLU A 128 6.61 -10.85 8.77
N ASP A 129 7.19 -10.13 7.82
CA ASP A 129 7.52 -8.71 7.92
C ASP A 129 6.36 -7.79 7.50
N SER A 130 5.14 -8.33 7.30
CA SER A 130 3.97 -7.48 7.07
C SER A 130 3.69 -6.61 8.30
N ILE A 131 3.16 -5.41 8.08
CA ILE A 131 2.85 -4.50 9.20
C ILE A 131 1.91 -5.17 10.22
N ALA A 132 0.95 -5.98 9.76
CA ALA A 132 0.06 -6.74 10.66
C ALA A 132 0.83 -7.70 11.57
N ALA A 133 1.79 -8.45 11.01
CA ALA A 133 2.64 -9.36 11.78
C ALA A 133 3.51 -8.61 12.79
N VAL A 134 4.07 -7.48 12.39
CA VAL A 134 4.90 -6.63 13.26
C VAL A 134 4.09 -6.06 14.42
N ILE A 135 2.85 -5.58 14.16
CA ILE A 135 1.95 -5.10 15.19
C ILE A 135 1.62 -6.23 16.18
N LEU A 136 1.12 -7.36 15.71
CA LEU A 136 0.75 -8.49 16.58
C LEU A 136 1.93 -9.00 17.40
N LYS A 137 3.12 -9.11 16.80
CA LYS A 137 4.33 -9.53 17.50
C LYS A 137 4.74 -8.58 18.61
N HIS A 138 4.55 -7.27 18.45
CA HIS A 138 4.80 -6.28 19.51
C HIS A 138 3.96 -6.58 20.75
N TYR A 139 2.71 -7.03 20.58
CA TYR A 139 1.82 -7.41 21.67
C TYR A 139 1.92 -8.89 22.08
N GLY A 140 3.00 -9.58 21.66
CA GLY A 140 3.28 -10.95 22.05
C GLY A 140 2.51 -12.04 21.29
N VAL A 141 1.91 -11.71 20.15
CA VAL A 141 1.15 -12.63 19.30
C VAL A 141 1.92 -12.93 18.01
N ASP A 142 2.24 -14.18 17.79
CA ASP A 142 2.81 -14.64 16.50
C ASP A 142 1.66 -14.94 15.52
N LEU A 143 1.62 -14.17 14.43
CA LEU A 143 0.55 -14.26 13.44
C LEU A 143 0.39 -15.67 12.85
N ASN A 144 1.50 -16.35 12.55
CA ASN A 144 1.49 -17.63 11.85
C ASN A 144 1.36 -18.83 12.80
N ARG A 145 1.79 -18.69 14.06
CA ARG A 145 1.73 -19.76 15.06
C ARG A 145 0.48 -19.68 15.92
N ASP A 146 0.22 -18.49 16.52
CA ASP A 146 -0.77 -18.37 17.58
C ASP A 146 -2.19 -18.28 17.03
N ILE A 147 -2.41 -17.57 15.92
CA ILE A 147 -3.75 -17.45 15.32
C ILE A 147 -4.32 -18.81 14.93
N PRO A 148 -3.60 -19.67 14.18
CA PRO A 148 -4.07 -21.03 13.90
C PRO A 148 -4.24 -21.89 15.16
N ALA A 149 -3.32 -21.76 16.13
CA ALA A 149 -3.38 -22.51 17.37
C ALA A 149 -4.64 -22.20 18.23
N TRP A 150 -5.18 -20.97 18.08
CA TRP A 150 -6.45 -20.55 18.74
C TRP A 150 -7.69 -20.85 17.88
N GLY A 151 -7.54 -21.63 16.80
CA GLY A 151 -8.61 -22.04 15.89
C GLY A 151 -9.01 -20.96 14.89
N GLY A 152 -8.22 -19.92 14.71
CA GLY A 152 -8.40 -18.88 13.74
C GLY A 152 -7.80 -19.19 12.37
N SER A 153 -7.99 -18.28 11.43
CA SER A 153 -7.50 -18.40 10.07
C SER A 153 -6.98 -17.06 9.52
N MET A 154 -6.22 -17.11 8.43
CA MET A 154 -5.72 -15.93 7.74
C MET A 154 -6.11 -15.92 6.28
N GLN A 155 -6.51 -14.75 5.77
CA GLN A 155 -6.84 -14.51 4.39
C GLN A 155 -6.01 -13.33 3.86
N HIS A 156 -5.28 -13.57 2.76
CA HIS A 156 -4.47 -12.55 2.10
C HIS A 156 -5.17 -11.90 0.89
N SER A 157 -6.48 -12.13 0.73
CA SER A 157 -7.23 -11.68 -0.44
C SER A 157 -8.03 -10.41 -0.15
N HIS A 158 -7.60 -9.28 -0.72
CA HIS A 158 -8.32 -8.01 -0.63
C HIS A 158 -9.76 -8.06 -1.22
N PRO A 159 -9.99 -8.60 -2.42
CA PRO A 159 -11.32 -8.54 -3.04
C PRO A 159 -12.41 -9.31 -2.28
N LYS A 160 -12.04 -10.36 -1.55
CA LYS A 160 -12.98 -11.23 -0.84
C LYS A 160 -13.29 -10.78 0.60
N THR A 161 -12.57 -9.81 1.14
CA THR A 161 -12.70 -9.46 2.56
C THR A 161 -14.10 -9.02 2.94
N THR A 162 -14.74 -8.16 2.15
CA THR A 162 -16.12 -7.73 2.44
C THR A 162 -17.08 -8.90 2.47
N LEU A 163 -17.00 -9.79 1.47
CA LEU A 163 -17.85 -10.98 1.42
C LEU A 163 -17.61 -11.89 2.61
N LEU A 164 -16.36 -12.20 2.94
CA LEU A 164 -16.01 -13.02 4.10
C LEU A 164 -16.47 -12.41 5.41
N ALA A 165 -16.41 -11.09 5.56
CA ALA A 165 -16.91 -10.41 6.76
C ALA A 165 -18.44 -10.49 6.87
N VAL A 166 -19.16 -10.32 5.75
CA VAL A 166 -20.62 -10.48 5.69
C VAL A 166 -21.04 -11.90 6.01
N GLU A 167 -20.32 -12.90 5.51
CA GLU A 167 -20.54 -14.32 5.78
C GLU A 167 -20.09 -14.75 7.19
N GLY A 168 -19.55 -13.86 8.00
CA GLY A 168 -19.00 -14.18 9.34
C GLY A 168 -17.69 -14.97 9.32
N LYS A 169 -17.05 -15.11 8.17
CA LYS A 169 -15.78 -15.82 7.96
C LYS A 169 -14.54 -14.91 8.09
N CYS A 170 -14.72 -13.64 8.43
CA CYS A 170 -13.69 -12.68 8.77
C CYS A 170 -14.20 -11.82 9.92
N ASN A 171 -13.49 -11.79 11.03
CA ASN A 171 -13.83 -11.01 12.20
C ASN A 171 -12.73 -10.05 12.65
N MET A 172 -11.60 -10.01 11.91
CA MET A 172 -10.54 -9.02 12.11
C MET A 172 -9.92 -8.62 10.77
N ILE A 173 -9.68 -7.32 10.58
CA ILE A 173 -9.04 -6.74 9.38
C ILE A 173 -7.84 -5.94 9.83
N MET A 174 -6.65 -6.22 9.25
CA MET A 174 -5.41 -5.53 9.54
C MET A 174 -4.66 -5.23 8.24
N ARG A 175 -4.89 -4.06 7.65
CA ARG A 175 -4.24 -3.67 6.39
C ARG A 175 -4.46 -2.21 6.01
N PRO A 176 -3.65 -1.66 5.08
CA PRO A 176 -3.93 -0.34 4.53
C PRO A 176 -5.21 -0.36 3.70
N ASP A 177 -6.14 0.53 4.03
CA ASP A 177 -7.42 0.66 3.35
C ASP A 177 -7.93 2.11 3.44
N THR A 178 -9.03 2.39 2.73
CA THR A 178 -9.75 3.65 2.83
C THR A 178 -11.16 3.42 3.35
N ILE A 179 -11.88 4.49 3.68
CA ILE A 179 -13.29 4.40 4.07
C ILE A 179 -14.18 3.87 2.93
N TYR A 180 -13.71 3.89 1.69
CA TYR A 180 -14.40 3.35 0.51
C TYR A 180 -14.01 1.90 0.20
N GLY A 181 -13.02 1.36 0.90
CA GLY A 181 -12.58 -0.02 0.78
C GLY A 181 -13.33 -0.98 1.72
N PRO A 182 -12.96 -2.26 1.72
CA PRO A 182 -13.57 -3.28 2.58
C PRO A 182 -13.71 -2.88 4.05
N SER A 183 -12.70 -2.21 4.62
CA SER A 183 -12.72 -1.77 6.03
C SER A 183 -13.85 -0.78 6.31
N GLY A 184 -14.02 0.22 5.46
CA GLY A 184 -15.13 1.18 5.61
C GLY A 184 -16.48 0.55 5.34
N ILE A 185 -16.59 -0.33 4.35
CA ILE A 185 -17.84 -1.01 3.99
C ILE A 185 -18.30 -1.92 5.14
N VAL A 186 -17.44 -2.77 5.70
CA VAL A 186 -17.83 -3.69 6.79
C VAL A 186 -18.23 -2.92 8.04
N ALA A 187 -17.60 -1.79 8.34
CA ALA A 187 -17.98 -0.93 9.47
C ALA A 187 -19.39 -0.33 9.33
N GLN A 188 -19.94 -0.23 8.11
CA GLN A 188 -21.33 0.20 7.89
C GLN A 188 -22.35 -0.93 8.11
N ILE A 189 -21.94 -2.19 7.90
CA ILE A 189 -22.84 -3.36 7.91
C ILE A 189 -23.02 -3.90 9.32
N ALA A 190 -21.96 -3.94 10.13
CA ALA A 190 -21.97 -4.48 11.49
C ALA A 190 -21.14 -3.60 12.44
N PRO A 191 -21.31 -3.76 13.78
CA PRO A 191 -20.43 -3.08 14.74
C PRO A 191 -19.01 -3.64 14.69
N TRP A 192 -18.04 -2.77 14.40
CA TRP A 192 -16.62 -3.03 14.46
C TRP A 192 -15.92 -2.05 15.41
N VAL A 193 -14.81 -2.47 15.99
CA VAL A 193 -13.96 -1.67 16.86
C VAL A 193 -12.65 -1.39 16.14
N LEU A 194 -12.28 -0.14 16.04
CA LEU A 194 -10.97 0.26 15.55
C LEU A 194 -9.98 0.21 16.72
N LEU A 195 -8.97 -0.66 16.64
CA LEU A 195 -7.96 -0.83 17.69
C LEU A 195 -6.85 0.21 17.49
N PRO A 196 -6.58 1.08 18.48
CA PRO A 196 -5.48 2.02 18.42
C PRO A 196 -4.13 1.31 18.58
N LEU A 197 -3.08 1.86 17.99
CA LEU A 197 -1.70 1.51 18.27
C LEU A 197 -1.21 2.27 19.51
N ASP A 198 -0.26 1.69 20.23
CA ASP A 198 0.54 2.42 21.21
C ASP A 198 1.58 3.28 20.49
N GLU A 199 2.05 4.35 21.14
CA GLU A 199 3.07 5.25 20.57
C GLU A 199 4.36 4.53 20.19
N ASP A 200 4.79 3.56 20.99
CA ASP A 200 6.02 2.79 20.76
C ASP A 200 5.95 2.01 19.43
N ILE A 201 4.86 1.27 19.20
CA ILE A 201 4.71 0.49 17.96
C ILE A 201 4.45 1.42 16.77
N ALA A 202 3.67 2.48 16.94
CA ALA A 202 3.43 3.45 15.89
C ALA A 202 4.76 4.12 15.44
N GLY A 203 5.57 4.58 16.40
CA GLY A 203 6.89 5.13 16.13
C GLY A 203 7.88 4.13 15.53
N LYS A 204 7.82 2.85 15.91
CA LYS A 204 8.60 1.79 15.27
C LYS A 204 8.20 1.59 13.81
N LEU A 205 6.91 1.56 13.52
CA LEU A 205 6.41 1.39 12.16
C LEU A 205 6.80 2.55 11.25
N ASP A 206 6.81 3.77 11.77
CA ASP A 206 7.28 4.95 11.03
C ASP A 206 8.78 4.82 10.69
N ARG A 207 9.62 4.56 11.67
CA ARG A 207 11.08 4.51 11.47
C ARG A 207 11.54 3.32 10.64
N GLU A 208 11.03 2.11 10.93
CA GLU A 208 11.56 0.86 10.37
C GLU A 208 10.77 0.37 9.15
N TYR A 209 9.50 0.79 9.02
CA TYR A 209 8.61 0.36 7.95
C TYR A 209 8.10 1.51 7.08
N CYS A 210 8.61 2.73 7.30
CA CYS A 210 8.25 3.93 6.53
C CYS A 210 6.72 4.18 6.48
N ALA A 211 6.02 3.82 7.56
CA ALA A 211 4.58 4.00 7.69
C ALA A 211 4.29 5.19 8.61
N PRO A 212 4.03 6.40 8.08
CA PRO A 212 3.88 7.62 8.87
C PRO A 212 2.77 7.49 9.92
N VAL A 213 3.03 8.00 11.13
CA VAL A 213 2.06 8.01 12.22
C VAL A 213 0.96 9.03 11.93
N VAL A 214 -0.27 8.64 12.18
CA VAL A 214 -1.46 9.49 12.04
C VAL A 214 -2.43 9.26 13.20
N THR A 215 -3.26 10.26 13.46
CA THR A 215 -4.44 10.12 14.31
C THR A 215 -5.68 10.11 13.42
N ILE A 216 -6.40 9.00 13.37
CA ILE A 216 -7.68 8.88 12.69
C ILE A 216 -8.72 9.62 13.54
N PRO A 217 -9.38 10.67 13.00
CA PRO A 217 -10.34 11.46 13.80
C PRO A 217 -11.60 10.66 14.13
N PRO A 218 -12.30 11.04 15.22
CA PRO A 218 -13.61 10.47 15.54
C PRO A 218 -14.59 10.59 14.36
N GLY A 219 -15.48 9.61 14.22
CA GLY A 219 -16.48 9.61 13.16
C GLY A 219 -15.98 9.22 11.77
N THR A 220 -14.69 8.86 11.62
CA THR A 220 -14.16 8.32 10.36
C THR A 220 -14.82 7.00 9.99
N LEU A 221 -15.08 6.15 10.98
CA LEU A 221 -15.84 4.91 10.82
C LEU A 221 -17.09 4.94 11.68
N ARG A 222 -18.14 4.22 11.28
CA ARG A 222 -19.37 4.11 12.02
C ARG A 222 -19.10 3.56 13.44
N GLY A 223 -19.57 4.29 14.45
CA GLY A 223 -19.44 3.91 15.88
C GLY A 223 -18.09 4.25 16.50
N GLN A 224 -17.16 4.84 15.76
CA GLN A 224 -15.91 5.37 16.31
C GLN A 224 -16.15 6.74 16.94
N THR A 225 -16.07 6.84 18.26
CA THR A 225 -16.31 8.07 19.03
C THR A 225 -15.02 8.76 19.45
N GLU A 226 -13.90 8.01 19.51
CA GLU A 226 -12.63 8.50 19.99
C GLU A 226 -11.59 8.58 18.83
N PRO A 227 -10.61 9.48 18.93
CA PRO A 227 -9.48 9.47 18.01
C PRO A 227 -8.70 8.17 18.14
N CYS A 228 -8.13 7.68 17.04
CA CYS A 228 -7.39 6.42 17.01
C CYS A 228 -5.99 6.63 16.46
N LEU A 229 -4.96 6.33 17.26
CA LEU A 229 -3.58 6.33 16.79
C LEU A 229 -3.37 5.16 15.82
N ALA A 230 -2.85 5.46 14.65
CA ALA A 230 -2.62 4.51 13.57
C ALA A 230 -1.39 4.90 12.74
N VAL A 231 -1.11 4.13 11.70
CA VAL A 231 -0.17 4.51 10.65
C VAL A 231 -0.86 4.59 9.30
N THR A 232 -0.28 5.32 8.37
CA THR A 232 -0.84 5.54 7.04
C THR A 232 0.07 5.00 5.95
N ASN A 233 -0.54 4.78 4.77
CA ASN A 233 0.18 4.64 3.52
C ASN A 233 -0.23 5.79 2.59
N PRO A 234 0.70 6.67 2.18
CA PRO A 234 0.32 7.89 1.45
C PRO A 234 -0.17 7.66 0.02
N GLY A 235 -0.32 6.42 -0.42
CA GLY A 235 -0.84 6.07 -1.74
C GLY A 235 -0.02 5.02 -2.46
N PHE A 236 -0.08 5.06 -3.80
CA PHE A 236 0.77 4.24 -4.65
C PHE A 236 1.90 5.06 -5.25
N GLU A 237 2.94 4.37 -5.67
CA GLU A 237 4.03 4.95 -6.45
C GLU A 237 4.27 4.10 -7.69
N LEU A 238 4.41 4.76 -8.82
CA LEU A 238 5.08 4.17 -9.97
C LEU A 238 6.58 4.28 -9.71
N ILE A 239 7.26 3.16 -9.79
CA ILE A 239 8.67 3.01 -9.43
C ILE A 239 9.47 2.53 -10.64
N ILE A 240 10.72 2.94 -10.70
CA ILE A 240 11.69 2.57 -11.75
C ILE A 240 13.04 2.22 -11.11
N ASN A 241 13.92 1.60 -11.88
CA ASN A 241 15.28 1.29 -11.43
C ASN A 241 16.17 2.55 -11.50
N LYS A 242 17.03 2.78 -10.49
CA LYS A 242 17.98 3.91 -10.46
C LYS A 242 18.94 3.95 -11.65
N ASN A 243 19.17 2.80 -12.29
CA ASN A 243 20.07 2.68 -13.44
C ASN A 243 19.38 2.99 -14.79
N LEU A 244 18.07 3.27 -14.79
CA LEU A 244 17.38 3.73 -15.98
C LEU A 244 18.04 5.05 -16.46
N PRO A 245 18.31 5.24 -17.74
CA PRO A 245 18.89 6.50 -18.23
C PRO A 245 18.03 7.71 -17.85
N ASN A 246 18.68 8.80 -17.41
CA ASN A 246 17.97 10.02 -16.96
C ASN A 246 17.01 10.58 -18.01
N ASP A 247 17.39 10.53 -19.30
CA ASP A 247 16.53 11.03 -20.36
C ASP A 247 15.30 10.17 -20.58
N ILE A 248 15.41 8.86 -20.37
CA ILE A 248 14.26 7.95 -20.42
C ILE A 248 13.35 8.22 -19.22
N ALA A 249 13.87 8.30 -18.00
CA ALA A 249 13.07 8.61 -16.81
C ALA A 249 12.39 10.00 -16.92
N TYR A 250 13.06 10.98 -17.49
CA TYR A 250 12.48 12.29 -17.80
C TYR A 250 11.30 12.15 -18.77
N LEU A 251 11.48 11.41 -19.88
CA LEU A 251 10.45 11.19 -20.89
C LEU A 251 9.22 10.48 -20.29
N LEU A 252 9.44 9.44 -19.47
CA LEU A 252 8.35 8.71 -18.79
C LEU A 252 7.57 9.64 -17.84
N ALA A 253 8.27 10.42 -17.01
CA ALA A 253 7.62 11.41 -16.14
C ALA A 253 6.85 12.45 -16.95
N LYS A 254 7.41 12.95 -18.05
CA LYS A 254 6.76 13.88 -18.95
C LYS A 254 5.49 13.29 -19.58
N ALA A 255 5.58 12.09 -20.13
CA ALA A 255 4.45 11.41 -20.77
C ALA A 255 3.27 11.23 -19.80
N LEU A 256 3.53 10.71 -18.60
CA LEU A 256 2.51 10.54 -17.56
C LEU A 256 1.84 11.86 -17.17
N ASN A 257 2.62 12.95 -17.08
CA ASN A 257 2.12 14.23 -16.59
C ASN A 257 1.42 15.07 -17.66
N GLU A 258 1.85 15.00 -18.91
CA GLU A 258 1.27 15.81 -20.00
C GLU A 258 0.02 15.16 -20.59
N SER A 259 -0.12 13.83 -20.53
CA SER A 259 -1.29 13.12 -21.00
C SER A 259 -2.52 13.35 -20.13
N SER A 260 -2.34 13.55 -18.80
CA SER A 260 -3.44 13.79 -17.88
C SER A 260 -2.94 14.45 -16.60
N PRO A 261 -2.79 15.80 -16.58
CA PRO A 261 -2.17 16.52 -15.47
C PRO A 261 -2.95 16.47 -14.15
N GLN A 262 -4.23 16.11 -14.22
CA GLN A 262 -5.09 15.89 -13.06
C GLN A 262 -6.18 14.87 -13.41
N HIS A 263 -6.27 13.76 -12.69
CA HIS A 263 -7.18 12.67 -13.03
C HIS A 263 -7.56 11.79 -11.85
N TRP A 264 -8.85 11.43 -11.76
CA TRP A 264 -9.32 10.34 -10.90
C TRP A 264 -9.16 9.01 -11.65
N ILE A 265 -8.23 8.19 -11.20
CA ILE A 265 -7.93 6.88 -11.80
C ILE A 265 -8.93 5.84 -11.32
N ALA A 266 -9.31 5.92 -10.05
CA ALA A 266 -10.28 5.06 -9.40
C ALA A 266 -11.04 5.86 -8.33
N GLN A 267 -12.02 5.25 -7.67
CA GLN A 267 -12.84 5.89 -6.65
C GLN A 267 -12.02 6.63 -5.57
N ASP A 268 -10.86 6.10 -5.20
CA ASP A 268 -10.01 6.60 -4.14
C ASP A 268 -8.53 6.75 -4.55
N VAL A 269 -8.25 6.75 -5.87
CA VAL A 269 -6.90 6.99 -6.41
C VAL A 269 -6.92 8.20 -7.32
N PHE A 270 -6.17 9.20 -6.93
CA PHE A 270 -6.07 10.47 -7.62
C PHE A 270 -4.65 10.73 -8.10
N TYR A 271 -4.53 11.21 -9.33
CA TYR A 271 -3.29 11.70 -9.88
C TYR A 271 -3.33 13.22 -10.05
N SER A 272 -2.23 13.89 -9.70
CA SER A 272 -2.04 15.31 -9.93
C SER A 272 -0.54 15.59 -10.08
N VAL A 273 -0.18 16.35 -11.10
CA VAL A 273 1.20 16.79 -11.35
C VAL A 273 1.81 17.50 -10.13
N ARG A 274 0.99 18.21 -9.35
CA ARG A 274 1.42 18.90 -8.12
C ARG A 274 1.94 17.94 -7.05
N HIS A 275 1.35 16.76 -6.94
CA HIS A 275 1.70 15.75 -5.94
C HIS A 275 2.55 14.61 -6.50
N ALA A 276 2.76 14.61 -7.81
CA ALA A 276 3.52 13.58 -8.50
C ALA A 276 4.97 13.43 -7.95
N PRO A 277 5.71 14.52 -7.61
CA PRO A 277 7.05 14.41 -7.06
C PRO A 277 7.13 13.99 -5.58
N ASP A 278 6.00 13.98 -4.83
CA ASP A 278 5.99 13.68 -3.39
C ASP A 278 6.17 12.17 -3.10
N THR A 279 7.06 11.50 -3.81
CA THR A 279 7.30 10.06 -3.66
C THR A 279 8.00 9.75 -2.33
N SER A 280 7.65 8.62 -1.70
CA SER A 280 8.28 8.12 -0.46
C SER A 280 9.63 7.46 -0.74
N ALA A 281 9.77 6.80 -1.89
CA ALA A 281 11.09 6.46 -2.43
C ALA A 281 11.76 7.72 -3.00
N PRO A 282 13.09 7.85 -2.93
CA PRO A 282 13.80 8.97 -3.58
C PRO A 282 13.45 9.04 -5.08
N LEU A 283 13.14 10.24 -5.57
CA LEU A 283 12.88 10.43 -7.00
C LEU A 283 14.07 10.02 -7.84
N HIS A 284 13.80 9.45 -9.02
CA HIS A 284 14.81 9.25 -10.03
C HIS A 284 15.34 10.62 -10.54
N PRO A 285 16.66 10.82 -10.75
CA PRO A 285 17.19 12.11 -11.17
C PRO A 285 16.55 12.65 -12.44
N GLY A 286 16.24 11.80 -13.42
CA GLY A 286 15.53 12.20 -14.66
C GLY A 286 14.10 12.68 -14.39
N ALA A 287 13.36 12.00 -13.51
CA ALA A 287 12.02 12.43 -13.11
C ALA A 287 12.08 13.76 -12.33
N ALA A 288 13.03 13.88 -11.40
CA ALA A 288 13.25 15.11 -10.64
C ALA A 288 13.54 16.31 -11.55
N ARG A 289 14.33 16.10 -12.62
CA ARG A 289 14.60 17.14 -13.64
C ARG A 289 13.30 17.59 -14.31
N TYR A 290 12.46 16.66 -14.74
CA TYR A 290 11.17 17.01 -15.34
C TYR A 290 10.29 17.84 -14.38
N TYR A 291 10.16 17.42 -13.11
CA TYR A 291 9.34 18.15 -12.14
C TYR A 291 9.89 19.54 -11.80
N LYS A 292 11.21 19.73 -11.80
CA LYS A 292 11.85 21.06 -11.69
C LYS A 292 11.54 21.93 -12.90
N ASP A 293 11.67 21.40 -14.12
CA ASP A 293 11.35 22.13 -15.35
C ASP A 293 9.86 22.53 -15.40
N LYS A 294 8.99 21.74 -14.75
CA LYS A 294 7.56 22.02 -14.61
C LYS A 294 7.24 23.00 -13.45
N GLY A 295 8.20 23.30 -12.59
CA GLY A 295 8.03 24.21 -11.45
C GLY A 295 7.17 23.63 -10.32
N VAL A 296 7.17 22.30 -10.14
CA VAL A 296 6.42 21.60 -9.06
C VAL A 296 7.34 20.88 -8.06
N LEU A 297 8.65 21.00 -8.23
CA LEU A 297 9.69 20.51 -7.33
C LEU A 297 10.70 21.61 -7.02
#